data_89afda75698251f43350bfa6417cddf3
#
_entry.id   89afda75698251f43350bfa6417cddf3
#
_cell.length_a   1.000
_cell.length_b   1.000
_cell.length_c   1.000
_cell.angle_alpha   90.00
_cell.angle_beta   90.00
_cell.angle_gamma   90.00
#
_symmetry.space_group_name_H-M   'P 1'
#
loop_
_entity.id
_entity.type
_entity.pdbx_description
1 polymer ?
#
loop_
_entity_poly.entity_id
_entity_poly.type
_entity_poly.pdbx_seq_one_letter_code
_entity_poly.pdbx_strand_id
1 'polypeptide(L)'
;MESKYFCAKSNGKLNYWHTILTGFGFMASSIAWAIYDPYITKILNRLLNESAVITSWSAKLNEAFPALASFAEANGEDVGTAAGGITLVPLFIGIIMTFDNIFGVIFQPTFGKLSDNTHSRLGKRRPFVVYGAPISALLFAIIPIIAVKFNSLGFTMLFIIMFVFVMSLWRAPVVALMPDLTPNELRSEGNAVINLMGGIGSALGLFAGTIVTAIYCAAMGISSKSPEFDEYDTFPYVFLLGAVVMIIGMLVILFFVKEPDSRLKLKADMAEAADEKAKRKAEKEAKKAEKERMKAEKLNPGERRSLVFMLMGLFFLFCGTNAISTFFALFAAEILHKTTAQATIMTTAFAAASALAALPAGWLGKKIGRKKTILGGLFIFVLAFAAYLITHILGIDALSGALIWVALIVGGAANMFITVNTLPLVLEIGGIDKVGTYTGYYYTATFSAQIATPIIYGIVRMFTGTYLSLFYYCPIAFILSILCILVVKHGEAIPQEIIDKVKEENED
;
A
#
# COMPACT_ATOMS: atom_id res chain seq x y z
N MET A 1 -35.00 17.72 12.45
CA MET A 1 -33.69 18.23 12.88
C MET A 1 -32.62 17.61 12.00
N GLU A 2 -31.76 18.40 11.37
CA GLU A 2 -30.61 17.88 10.62
C GLU A 2 -29.63 17.27 11.59
N SER A 3 -28.99 16.14 11.20
CA SER A 3 -27.97 15.51 12.03
C SER A 3 -26.76 16.46 12.20
N LYS A 4 -26.19 16.51 13.40
CA LYS A 4 -24.95 17.26 13.71
C LYS A 4 -23.77 16.80 12.82
N TYR A 5 -23.82 15.58 12.31
CA TYR A 5 -22.78 14.96 11.49
C TYR A 5 -23.27 14.77 10.06
N PHE A 6 -22.45 15.16 9.07
CA PHE A 6 -22.78 15.07 7.65
C PHE A 6 -23.05 13.63 7.18
N CYS A 7 -22.29 12.65 7.68
CA CYS A 7 -22.42 11.25 7.32
C CYS A 7 -23.45 10.47 8.17
N ALA A 8 -24.27 11.14 8.99
CA ALA A 8 -25.30 10.49 9.78
C ALA A 8 -26.70 11.02 9.44
N LYS A 9 -27.70 10.14 9.49
CA LYS A 9 -29.13 10.50 9.40
C LYS A 9 -29.64 10.91 10.78
N SER A 10 -30.76 11.63 10.82
CA SER A 10 -31.44 12.03 12.06
C SER A 10 -31.91 10.86 12.93
N ASN A 11 -32.08 9.66 12.33
CA ASN A 11 -32.48 8.43 13.03
C ASN A 11 -31.27 7.63 13.59
N GLY A 12 -30.08 8.21 13.69
CA GLY A 12 -28.88 7.56 14.23
C GLY A 12 -28.22 6.52 13.31
N LYS A 13 -28.67 6.36 12.06
CA LYS A 13 -28.08 5.45 11.06
C LYS A 13 -27.11 6.17 10.16
N LEU A 14 -26.15 5.41 9.57
CA LEU A 14 -25.22 5.95 8.58
C LEU A 14 -25.96 6.47 7.34
N ASN A 15 -25.55 7.63 6.86
CA ASN A 15 -25.97 8.16 5.57
C ASN A 15 -24.96 7.68 4.49
N TYR A 16 -25.24 6.53 3.90
CA TYR A 16 -24.37 5.92 2.90
C TYR A 16 -24.05 6.87 1.74
N TRP A 17 -25.04 7.65 1.26
CA TRP A 17 -24.83 8.58 0.15
C TRP A 17 -23.78 9.66 0.50
N HIS A 18 -23.94 10.31 1.64
CA HIS A 18 -22.97 11.32 2.10
C HIS A 18 -21.59 10.71 2.40
N THR A 19 -21.55 9.47 2.88
CA THR A 19 -20.31 8.76 3.12
C THR A 19 -19.61 8.39 1.81
N ILE A 20 -20.36 7.98 0.77
CA ILE A 20 -19.85 7.74 -0.59
C ILE A 20 -19.26 9.04 -1.16
N LEU A 21 -19.97 10.17 -1.07
CA LEU A 21 -19.47 11.47 -1.52
C LEU A 21 -18.17 11.86 -0.82
N THR A 22 -18.05 11.61 0.47
CA THR A 22 -16.81 11.79 1.22
C THR A 22 -15.71 10.82 0.75
N GLY A 23 -16.08 9.61 0.34
CA GLY A 23 -15.20 8.57 -0.18
C GLY A 23 -14.54 8.89 -1.52
N PHE A 24 -15.08 9.84 -2.31
CA PHE A 24 -14.48 10.26 -3.57
C PHE A 24 -13.05 10.82 -3.41
N GLY A 25 -12.73 11.45 -2.28
CA GLY A 25 -11.37 11.88 -1.99
C GLY A 25 -10.41 10.70 -1.80
N PHE A 26 -10.87 9.65 -1.12
CA PHE A 26 -10.07 8.44 -0.95
C PHE A 26 -9.91 7.68 -2.27
N MET A 27 -10.96 7.59 -3.07
CA MET A 27 -10.92 7.06 -4.45
C MET A 27 -9.90 7.80 -5.31
N ALA A 28 -9.92 9.15 -5.28
CA ALA A 28 -8.97 10.00 -6.02
C ALA A 28 -7.51 9.78 -5.59
N SER A 29 -7.28 9.57 -4.30
CA SER A 29 -5.94 9.21 -3.80
C SER A 29 -5.53 7.80 -4.25
N SER A 30 -6.44 6.84 -4.22
CA SER A 30 -6.13 5.43 -4.52
C SER A 30 -5.84 5.19 -6.00
N ILE A 31 -6.54 5.87 -6.93
CA ILE A 31 -6.26 5.75 -8.37
C ILE A 31 -4.86 6.26 -8.70
N ALA A 32 -4.41 7.35 -8.05
CA ALA A 32 -3.07 7.89 -8.28
C ALA A 32 -1.98 6.88 -7.94
N TRP A 33 -2.07 6.21 -6.78
CA TRP A 33 -1.10 5.20 -6.38
C TRP A 33 -1.15 3.93 -7.25
N ALA A 34 -2.35 3.50 -7.66
CA ALA A 34 -2.51 2.33 -8.52
C ALA A 34 -1.90 2.52 -9.92
N ILE A 35 -1.84 3.76 -10.41
CA ILE A 35 -1.12 4.11 -11.65
C ILE A 35 0.37 4.36 -11.36
N TYR A 36 0.69 5.08 -10.27
CA TYR A 36 2.05 5.48 -9.94
C TYR A 36 3.01 4.29 -9.87
N ASP A 37 2.71 3.31 -9.02
CA ASP A 37 3.63 2.21 -8.72
C ASP A 37 4.11 1.46 -9.98
N PRO A 38 3.24 0.90 -10.84
CA PRO A 38 3.68 0.12 -11.98
C PRO A 38 4.29 0.97 -13.10
N TYR A 39 3.79 2.19 -13.32
CA TYR A 39 4.24 3.02 -14.42
C TYR A 39 5.52 3.78 -14.11
N ILE A 40 5.69 4.27 -12.86
CA ILE A 40 6.92 4.96 -12.45
C ILE A 40 8.09 3.99 -12.41
N THR A 41 7.92 2.77 -11.93
CA THR A 41 9.00 1.76 -11.97
C THR A 41 9.46 1.51 -13.40
N LYS A 42 8.54 1.47 -14.36
CA LYS A 42 8.84 1.27 -15.77
C LYS A 42 9.55 2.49 -16.39
N ILE A 43 9.07 3.70 -16.11
CA ILE A 43 9.71 4.97 -16.51
C ILE A 43 11.14 5.05 -15.98
N LEU A 44 11.31 4.79 -14.68
CA LEU A 44 12.61 4.81 -14.03
C LEU A 44 13.56 3.76 -14.62
N ASN A 45 13.06 2.56 -14.90
CA ASN A 45 13.86 1.52 -15.52
C ASN A 45 14.45 1.98 -16.87
N ARG A 46 13.64 2.62 -17.73
CA ARG A 46 14.11 3.17 -18.99
C ARG A 46 15.14 4.28 -18.79
N LEU A 47 14.80 5.31 -18.02
CA LEU A 47 15.65 6.49 -17.82
C LEU A 47 16.98 6.15 -17.13
N LEU A 48 16.99 5.20 -16.20
CA LEU A 48 18.20 4.78 -15.50
C LEU A 48 19.10 3.91 -16.40
N ASN A 49 18.52 3.06 -17.25
CA ASN A 49 19.30 2.29 -18.24
C ASN A 49 19.94 3.20 -19.30
N GLU A 50 19.30 4.30 -19.68
CA GLU A 50 19.83 5.29 -20.63
C GLU A 50 20.80 6.28 -19.97
N SER A 51 20.94 6.27 -18.63
CA SER A 51 21.81 7.19 -17.89
C SER A 51 23.28 6.77 -17.99
N ALA A 52 24.12 7.59 -18.65
CA ALA A 52 25.56 7.36 -18.77
C ALA A 52 26.26 7.23 -17.41
N VAL A 53 25.78 7.93 -16.37
CA VAL A 53 26.34 7.88 -15.02
C VAL A 53 26.09 6.49 -14.42
N ILE A 54 24.85 5.99 -14.47
CA ILE A 54 24.48 4.69 -13.91
C ILE A 54 25.17 3.56 -14.67
N THR A 55 25.23 3.66 -15.99
CA THR A 55 25.95 2.69 -16.84
C THR A 55 27.45 2.66 -16.52
N SER A 56 28.09 3.82 -16.35
CA SER A 56 29.51 3.91 -15.96
C SER A 56 29.76 3.31 -14.57
N TRP A 57 28.88 3.55 -13.59
CA TRP A 57 29.01 2.97 -12.27
C TRP A 57 28.77 1.46 -12.27
N SER A 58 27.83 0.98 -13.07
CA SER A 58 27.60 -0.46 -13.27
C SER A 58 28.80 -1.14 -13.90
N ALA A 59 29.43 -0.52 -14.92
CA ALA A 59 30.66 -1.04 -15.54
C ALA A 59 31.81 -1.16 -14.54
N LYS A 60 32.05 -0.14 -13.71
CA LYS A 60 33.07 -0.20 -12.65
C LYS A 60 32.80 -1.31 -11.63
N LEU A 61 31.53 -1.57 -11.33
CA LEU A 61 31.14 -2.63 -10.42
C LEU A 61 31.40 -4.02 -11.03
N ASN A 62 31.14 -4.18 -12.33
CA ASN A 62 31.46 -5.41 -13.08
C ASN A 62 32.97 -5.69 -13.14
N GLU A 63 33.76 -4.65 -13.31
CA GLU A 63 35.24 -4.77 -13.24
C GLU A 63 35.74 -5.19 -11.83
N ALA A 64 35.11 -4.64 -10.78
CA ALA A 64 35.49 -4.95 -9.40
C ALA A 64 35.05 -6.35 -8.95
N PHE A 65 33.95 -6.88 -9.51
CA PHE A 65 33.35 -8.17 -9.12
C PHE A 65 33.05 -9.06 -10.32
N PRO A 66 34.06 -9.52 -11.08
CA PRO A 66 33.87 -10.23 -12.35
C PRO A 66 33.09 -11.56 -12.21
N ALA A 67 33.28 -12.29 -11.11
CA ALA A 67 32.57 -13.54 -10.87
C ALA A 67 31.04 -13.32 -10.66
N LEU A 68 30.68 -12.26 -9.96
CA LEU A 68 29.28 -11.88 -9.78
C LEU A 68 28.68 -11.28 -11.06
N ALA A 69 29.48 -10.55 -11.84
CA ALA A 69 29.08 -10.04 -13.14
C ALA A 69 28.74 -11.19 -14.10
N SER A 70 29.60 -12.19 -14.22
CA SER A 70 29.35 -13.39 -15.04
C SER A 70 28.12 -14.18 -14.57
N PHE A 71 27.90 -14.26 -13.27
CA PHE A 71 26.70 -14.90 -12.72
C PHE A 71 25.41 -14.13 -13.08
N ALA A 72 25.43 -12.80 -12.95
CA ALA A 72 24.30 -11.95 -13.31
C ALA A 72 24.03 -11.98 -14.82
N GLU A 73 25.07 -12.01 -15.65
CA GLU A 73 24.97 -12.13 -17.10
C GLU A 73 24.38 -13.46 -17.54
N ALA A 74 24.81 -14.57 -16.92
CA ALA A 74 24.30 -15.90 -17.22
C ALA A 74 22.82 -16.10 -16.86
N ASN A 75 22.29 -15.35 -15.91
CA ASN A 75 20.88 -15.42 -15.48
C ASN A 75 20.00 -14.32 -16.10
N GLY A 76 20.61 -13.29 -16.69
CA GLY A 76 19.89 -12.20 -17.34
C GLY A 76 19.37 -12.65 -18.69
N GLU A 77 18.09 -12.44 -18.95
CA GLU A 77 17.59 -12.48 -20.32
C GLU A 77 18.07 -11.23 -21.08
N ASP A 78 18.33 -11.37 -22.40
CA ASP A 78 18.82 -10.30 -23.30
C ASP A 78 17.75 -9.18 -23.47
N VAL A 79 17.41 -8.46 -22.41
CA VAL A 79 16.50 -7.32 -22.46
C VAL A 79 17.29 -6.03 -22.50
N GLY A 80 18.00 -5.80 -23.63
CA GLY A 80 18.45 -4.48 -24.04
C GLY A 80 19.22 -3.63 -23.00
N THR A 81 19.87 -4.24 -22.01
CA THR A 81 20.72 -3.51 -21.08
C THR A 81 22.09 -3.30 -21.72
N ALA A 82 22.49 -2.06 -21.86
CA ALA A 82 23.77 -1.66 -22.49
C ALA A 82 25.03 -2.16 -21.76
N ALA A 83 24.90 -2.84 -20.63
CA ALA A 83 25.99 -3.49 -19.89
C ALA A 83 25.50 -4.87 -19.43
N GLY A 84 26.02 -5.94 -20.03
CA GLY A 84 25.89 -7.29 -19.48
C GLY A 84 26.39 -7.34 -18.05
N GLY A 85 25.81 -8.23 -17.20
CA GLY A 85 26.24 -8.42 -15.83
C GLY A 85 25.45 -7.62 -14.78
N ILE A 86 26.14 -7.12 -13.76
CA ILE A 86 25.54 -6.36 -12.64
C ILE A 86 25.08 -4.99 -13.13
N THR A 87 23.81 -4.64 -12.88
CA THR A 87 23.29 -3.31 -13.13
C THR A 87 22.78 -2.65 -11.85
N LEU A 88 23.12 -1.38 -11.64
CA LEU A 88 22.64 -0.59 -10.49
C LEU A 88 21.18 -0.10 -10.64
N VAL A 89 20.58 -0.26 -11.81
CA VAL A 89 19.24 0.23 -12.11
C VAL A 89 18.19 -0.24 -11.10
N PRO A 90 18.05 -1.55 -10.76
CA PRO A 90 17.06 -2.01 -9.81
C PRO A 90 17.24 -1.44 -8.40
N LEU A 91 18.49 -1.23 -7.97
CA LEU A 91 18.81 -0.61 -6.69
C LEU A 91 18.33 0.84 -6.66
N PHE A 92 18.61 1.62 -7.72
CA PHE A 92 18.14 3.01 -7.79
C PHE A 92 16.62 3.11 -7.90
N ILE A 93 15.95 2.22 -8.66
CA ILE A 93 14.49 2.12 -8.65
C ILE A 93 14.01 1.89 -7.21
N GLY A 94 14.59 0.93 -6.49
CA GLY A 94 14.24 0.64 -5.11
C GLY A 94 14.38 1.85 -4.18
N ILE A 95 15.50 2.58 -4.27
CA ILE A 95 15.74 3.80 -3.49
C ILE A 95 14.69 4.88 -3.80
N ILE A 96 14.40 5.11 -5.07
CA ILE A 96 13.43 6.13 -5.50
C ILE A 96 12.02 5.77 -5.05
N MET A 97 11.60 4.52 -5.24
CA MET A 97 10.30 4.01 -4.81
C MET A 97 10.13 3.96 -3.28
N THR A 98 11.21 4.17 -2.53
CA THR A 98 11.14 4.29 -1.06
C THR A 98 10.76 5.72 -0.62
N PHE A 99 10.94 6.74 -1.45
CA PHE A 99 10.68 8.14 -1.08
C PHE A 99 9.20 8.37 -0.73
N ASP A 100 8.26 7.75 -1.41
CA ASP A 100 6.82 7.87 -1.10
C ASP A 100 6.50 7.39 0.32
N ASN A 101 7.10 6.27 0.74
CA ASN A 101 6.95 5.71 2.07
C ASN A 101 7.61 6.59 3.14
N ILE A 102 8.81 7.10 2.89
CA ILE A 102 9.51 8.03 3.79
C ILE A 102 8.71 9.31 3.94
N PHE A 103 8.26 9.91 2.84
CA PHE A 103 7.42 11.11 2.86
C PHE A 103 6.09 10.86 3.56
N GLY A 104 5.49 9.68 3.34
CA GLY A 104 4.27 9.25 4.05
C GLY A 104 4.45 9.23 5.57
N VAL A 105 5.52 8.60 6.04
CA VAL A 105 5.80 8.48 7.49
C VAL A 105 6.10 9.84 8.14
N ILE A 106 6.84 10.72 7.45
CA ILE A 106 7.28 12.01 8.01
C ILE A 106 6.19 13.07 7.86
N PHE A 107 5.64 13.22 6.67
CA PHE A 107 4.79 14.36 6.33
C PHE A 107 3.31 14.14 6.57
N GLN A 108 2.77 12.91 6.43
CA GLN A 108 1.34 12.69 6.67
C GLN A 108 0.91 13.01 8.11
N PRO A 109 1.62 12.60 9.18
CA PRO A 109 1.28 13.02 10.55
C PRO A 109 1.39 14.53 10.73
N THR A 110 2.41 15.16 10.12
CA THR A 110 2.64 16.61 10.18
C THR A 110 1.49 17.38 9.54
N PHE A 111 1.10 17.01 8.33
CA PHE A 111 -0.03 17.63 7.62
C PHE A 111 -1.39 17.27 8.22
N GLY A 112 -1.54 16.07 8.79
CA GLY A 112 -2.69 15.72 9.62
C GLY A 112 -2.86 16.70 10.78
N LYS A 113 -1.80 16.91 11.57
CA LYS A 113 -1.80 17.88 12.68
C LYS A 113 -2.00 19.33 12.21
N LEU A 114 -1.38 19.71 11.10
CA LEU A 114 -1.58 21.04 10.51
C LEU A 114 -3.05 21.27 10.15
N SER A 115 -3.70 20.28 9.55
CA SER A 115 -5.11 20.37 9.19
C SER A 115 -6.03 20.36 10.42
N ASP A 116 -5.65 19.70 11.53
CA ASP A 116 -6.40 19.76 12.79
C ASP A 116 -6.46 21.20 13.34
N ASN A 117 -5.39 21.96 13.18
CA ASN A 117 -5.25 23.33 13.67
C ASN A 117 -5.72 24.39 12.64
N THR A 118 -6.21 23.99 11.48
CA THR A 118 -6.64 24.91 10.44
C THR A 118 -8.06 25.40 10.68
N HIS A 119 -8.26 26.73 10.59
CA HIS A 119 -9.52 27.42 10.78
C HIS A 119 -9.94 28.15 9.50
N SER A 120 -10.87 27.56 8.74
CA SER A 120 -11.33 28.14 7.48
C SER A 120 -12.84 28.04 7.30
N ARG A 121 -13.39 28.84 6.36
CA ARG A 121 -14.80 28.76 5.95
C ARG A 121 -15.19 27.41 5.34
N LEU A 122 -14.22 26.74 4.72
CA LEU A 122 -14.40 25.41 4.11
C LEU A 122 -14.31 24.26 5.12
N GLY A 123 -14.10 24.54 6.41
CA GLY A 123 -13.77 23.56 7.43
C GLY A 123 -12.26 23.45 7.65
N LYS A 124 -11.82 22.39 8.36
CA LYS A 124 -10.42 22.18 8.68
C LYS A 124 -9.68 21.28 7.67
N ARG A 125 -10.37 20.33 7.02
CA ARG A 125 -9.80 19.33 6.11
C ARG A 125 -9.91 19.73 4.63
N ARG A 126 -11.07 20.22 4.22
CA ARG A 126 -11.37 20.52 2.82
C ARG A 126 -10.39 21.49 2.16
N PRO A 127 -9.84 22.53 2.80
CA PRO A 127 -8.86 23.41 2.16
C PRO A 127 -7.66 22.65 1.60
N PHE A 128 -7.14 21.67 2.35
CA PHE A 128 -6.00 20.86 1.90
C PHE A 128 -6.32 20.03 0.65
N VAL A 129 -7.54 19.52 0.56
CA VAL A 129 -8.01 18.76 -0.61
C VAL A 129 -8.18 19.67 -1.82
N VAL A 130 -8.85 20.82 -1.63
CA VAL A 130 -9.18 21.77 -2.69
C VAL A 130 -7.92 22.38 -3.33
N TYR A 131 -6.89 22.65 -2.55
CA TYR A 131 -5.63 23.19 -3.08
C TYR A 131 -4.62 22.09 -3.43
N GLY A 132 -4.52 21.03 -2.63
CA GLY A 132 -3.53 19.97 -2.81
C GLY A 132 -3.84 19.05 -3.99
N ALA A 133 -5.10 18.65 -4.17
CA ALA A 133 -5.45 17.70 -5.22
C ALA A 133 -5.23 18.25 -6.65
N PRO A 134 -5.57 19.51 -7.01
CA PRO A 134 -5.26 20.05 -8.33
C PRO A 134 -3.77 20.15 -8.62
N ILE A 135 -2.98 20.59 -7.61
CA ILE A 135 -1.52 20.70 -7.77
C ILE A 135 -0.91 19.31 -7.97
N SER A 136 -1.32 18.33 -7.18
CA SER A 136 -0.82 16.96 -7.35
C SER A 136 -1.28 16.33 -8.66
N ALA A 137 -2.50 16.60 -9.13
CA ALA A 137 -3.01 16.13 -10.41
C ALA A 137 -2.20 16.71 -11.59
N LEU A 138 -1.87 18.00 -11.53
CA LEU A 138 -1.02 18.65 -12.52
C LEU A 138 0.39 18.05 -12.55
N LEU A 139 1.03 17.93 -11.37
CA LEU A 139 2.36 17.32 -11.26
C LEU A 139 2.34 15.88 -11.78
N PHE A 140 1.32 15.11 -11.41
CA PHE A 140 1.13 13.74 -11.84
C PHE A 140 1.06 13.60 -13.37
N ALA A 141 0.24 14.43 -14.02
CA ALA A 141 0.10 14.43 -15.48
C ALA A 141 1.39 14.84 -16.23
N ILE A 142 2.23 15.68 -15.61
CA ILE A 142 3.47 16.17 -16.22
C ILE A 142 4.60 15.14 -16.17
N ILE A 143 4.66 14.28 -15.14
CA ILE A 143 5.74 13.29 -14.97
C ILE A 143 6.04 12.48 -16.24
N PRO A 144 5.07 11.77 -16.85
CA PRO A 144 5.35 10.95 -18.01
C PRO A 144 5.69 11.79 -19.28
N ILE A 145 5.18 13.01 -19.37
CA ILE A 145 5.51 13.92 -20.47
C ILE A 145 7.00 14.27 -20.43
N ILE A 146 7.52 14.59 -19.23
CA ILE A 146 8.95 14.88 -19.05
C ILE A 146 9.79 13.62 -19.31
N ALA A 147 9.36 12.49 -18.78
CA ALA A 147 10.09 11.24 -18.93
C ALA A 147 10.18 10.79 -20.39
N VAL A 148 9.05 10.82 -21.13
CA VAL A 148 8.97 10.26 -22.49
C VAL A 148 9.45 11.27 -23.54
N LYS A 149 9.04 12.55 -23.44
CA LYS A 149 9.38 13.56 -24.45
C LYS A 149 10.73 14.23 -24.24
N PHE A 150 11.11 14.49 -23.00
CA PHE A 150 12.38 15.17 -22.69
C PHE A 150 13.49 14.19 -22.27
N ASN A 151 13.15 12.93 -22.01
CA ASN A 151 14.08 11.86 -21.62
C ASN A 151 15.08 12.30 -20.52
N SER A 152 14.60 13.06 -19.53
CA SER A 152 15.43 13.66 -18.50
C SER A 152 15.17 13.05 -17.14
N LEU A 153 16.12 12.25 -16.65
CA LEU A 153 16.08 11.64 -15.32
C LEU A 153 15.96 12.70 -14.22
N GLY A 154 16.77 13.77 -14.28
CA GLY A 154 16.81 14.81 -13.25
C GLY A 154 15.49 15.55 -13.10
N PHE A 155 14.87 15.99 -14.20
CA PHE A 155 13.58 16.64 -14.16
C PHE A 155 12.46 15.66 -13.76
N THR A 156 12.48 14.42 -14.25
CA THR A 156 11.51 13.40 -13.85
C THR A 156 11.56 13.17 -12.33
N MET A 157 12.76 13.03 -11.75
CA MET A 157 12.96 12.89 -10.31
C MET A 157 12.43 14.09 -9.52
N LEU A 158 12.69 15.32 -10.01
CA LEU A 158 12.18 16.52 -9.37
C LEU A 158 10.65 16.51 -9.29
N PHE A 159 9.98 16.19 -10.41
CA PHE A 159 8.51 16.15 -10.46
C PHE A 159 7.92 14.99 -9.65
N ILE A 160 8.59 13.83 -9.58
CA ILE A 160 8.20 12.72 -8.70
C ILE A 160 8.24 13.17 -7.23
N ILE A 161 9.34 13.79 -6.78
CA ILE A 161 9.49 14.26 -5.40
C ILE A 161 8.43 15.32 -5.08
N MET A 162 8.22 16.29 -5.97
CA MET A 162 7.18 17.31 -5.79
C MET A 162 5.78 16.69 -5.72
N PHE A 163 5.47 15.73 -6.58
CA PHE A 163 4.18 15.03 -6.57
C PHE A 163 3.96 14.30 -5.24
N VAL A 164 4.93 13.49 -4.80
CA VAL A 164 4.83 12.71 -3.54
C VAL A 164 4.67 13.63 -2.33
N PHE A 165 5.38 14.76 -2.31
CA PHE A 165 5.26 15.76 -1.25
C PHE A 165 3.86 16.38 -1.22
N VAL A 166 3.36 16.88 -2.36
CA VAL A 166 2.02 17.48 -2.45
C VAL A 166 0.93 16.44 -2.19
N MET A 167 1.12 15.21 -2.64
CA MET A 167 0.20 14.10 -2.35
C MET A 167 0.10 13.84 -0.84
N SER A 168 1.22 13.89 -0.11
CA SER A 168 1.25 13.75 1.35
C SER A 168 0.49 14.86 2.06
N LEU A 169 0.47 16.08 1.50
CA LEU A 169 -0.18 17.25 2.08
C LEU A 169 -1.71 17.10 2.18
N TRP A 170 -2.37 16.49 1.20
CA TRP A 170 -3.83 16.38 1.20
C TRP A 170 -4.36 14.99 1.52
N ARG A 171 -3.55 13.92 1.37
CA ARG A 171 -3.98 12.54 1.63
C ARG A 171 -4.37 12.33 3.09
N ALA A 172 -3.57 12.79 4.05
CA ALA A 172 -3.89 12.65 5.47
C ALA A 172 -5.19 13.39 5.86
N PRO A 173 -5.42 14.65 5.47
CA PRO A 173 -6.72 15.32 5.63
C PRO A 173 -7.89 14.59 4.97
N VAL A 174 -7.74 14.02 3.78
CA VAL A 174 -8.80 13.23 3.11
C VAL A 174 -9.21 12.01 3.92
N VAL A 175 -8.23 11.25 4.42
CA VAL A 175 -8.50 10.07 5.25
C VAL A 175 -9.19 10.46 6.56
N ALA A 176 -8.79 11.58 7.15
CA ALA A 176 -9.38 12.09 8.39
C ALA A 176 -10.77 12.73 8.22
N LEU A 177 -11.17 13.08 6.99
CA LEU A 177 -12.44 13.74 6.72
C LEU A 177 -13.65 12.89 7.12
N MET A 178 -13.63 11.58 6.82
CA MET A 178 -14.73 10.67 7.17
C MET A 178 -14.93 10.53 8.69
N PRO A 179 -13.90 10.21 9.50
CA PRO A 179 -14.06 10.15 10.96
C PRO A 179 -14.54 11.45 11.59
N ASP A 180 -14.16 12.62 11.01
CA ASP A 180 -14.59 13.92 11.51
C ASP A 180 -16.05 14.22 11.19
N LEU A 181 -16.58 13.66 10.10
CA LEU A 181 -17.98 13.85 9.66
C LEU A 181 -18.94 12.73 10.11
N THR A 182 -18.44 11.73 10.88
CA THR A 182 -19.20 10.54 11.29
C THR A 182 -19.17 10.38 12.82
N PRO A 183 -20.32 10.11 13.49
CA PRO A 183 -20.36 9.77 14.90
C PRO A 183 -19.47 8.54 15.22
N ASN A 184 -18.97 8.45 16.47
CA ASN A 184 -18.05 7.39 16.87
C ASN A 184 -18.64 5.98 16.65
N GLU A 185 -19.92 5.80 16.92
CA GLU A 185 -20.66 4.53 16.80
C GLU A 185 -20.73 4.02 15.37
N LEU A 186 -20.75 4.93 14.39
CA LEU A 186 -20.91 4.63 12.96
C LEU A 186 -19.58 4.64 12.18
N ARG A 187 -18.47 4.96 12.82
CA ARG A 187 -17.17 5.07 12.16
C ARG A 187 -16.70 3.77 11.50
N SER A 188 -17.02 2.62 12.09
CA SER A 188 -16.69 1.32 11.50
C SER A 188 -17.37 1.09 10.16
N GLU A 189 -18.69 1.36 10.10
CA GLU A 189 -19.47 1.28 8.86
C GLU A 189 -19.01 2.32 7.83
N GLY A 190 -18.76 3.56 8.29
CA GLY A 190 -18.22 4.63 7.44
C GLY A 190 -16.87 4.26 6.84
N ASN A 191 -15.97 3.66 7.62
CA ASN A 191 -14.67 3.21 7.16
C ASN A 191 -14.78 2.10 6.11
N ALA A 192 -15.74 1.19 6.25
CA ALA A 192 -15.99 0.16 5.24
C ALA A 192 -16.36 0.78 3.88
N VAL A 193 -17.24 1.81 3.86
CA VAL A 193 -17.63 2.52 2.64
C VAL A 193 -16.44 3.26 2.02
N ILE A 194 -15.61 3.93 2.83
CA ILE A 194 -14.43 4.65 2.35
C ILE A 194 -13.41 3.68 1.72
N ASN A 195 -13.17 2.54 2.36
CA ASN A 195 -12.27 1.53 1.81
C ASN A 195 -12.81 0.92 0.51
N LEU A 196 -14.13 0.73 0.39
CA LEU A 196 -14.76 0.31 -0.86
C LEU A 196 -14.51 1.34 -1.98
N MET A 197 -14.67 2.64 -1.68
CA MET A 197 -14.39 3.72 -2.65
C MET A 197 -12.90 3.75 -3.04
N GLY A 198 -12.00 3.50 -2.08
CA GLY A 198 -10.57 3.33 -2.36
C GLY A 198 -10.29 2.13 -3.27
N GLY A 199 -10.94 0.99 -3.02
CA GLY A 199 -10.86 -0.19 -3.87
C GLY A 199 -11.33 0.07 -5.31
N ILE A 200 -12.43 0.81 -5.47
CA ILE A 200 -12.92 1.25 -6.79
C ILE A 200 -11.86 2.14 -7.48
N GLY A 201 -11.27 3.10 -6.75
CA GLY A 201 -10.20 3.95 -7.27
C GLY A 201 -8.98 3.15 -7.73
N SER A 202 -8.54 2.20 -6.91
CA SER A 202 -7.43 1.30 -7.27
C SER A 202 -7.76 0.45 -8.49
N ALA A 203 -8.96 -0.12 -8.58
CA ALA A 203 -9.39 -0.88 -9.75
C ALA A 203 -9.40 -0.02 -11.02
N LEU A 204 -9.95 1.19 -10.96
CA LEU A 204 -9.91 2.14 -12.08
C LEU A 204 -8.47 2.46 -12.52
N GLY A 205 -7.55 2.62 -11.57
CA GLY A 205 -6.13 2.85 -11.85
C GLY A 205 -5.45 1.66 -12.53
N LEU A 206 -5.72 0.45 -12.07
CA LEU A 206 -5.18 -0.77 -12.65
C LEU A 206 -5.71 -1.03 -14.07
N PHE A 207 -6.97 -0.69 -14.35
CA PHE A 207 -7.55 -0.79 -15.70
C PHE A 207 -7.22 0.40 -16.61
N ALA A 208 -6.75 1.52 -16.06
CA ALA A 208 -6.49 2.75 -16.82
C ALA A 208 -5.59 2.51 -18.04
N GLY A 209 -4.50 1.75 -17.86
CA GLY A 209 -3.59 1.43 -18.96
C GLY A 209 -4.24 0.65 -20.09
N THR A 210 -5.06 -0.32 -19.77
CA THR A 210 -5.76 -1.13 -20.78
C THR A 210 -6.76 -0.29 -21.56
N ILE A 211 -7.54 0.53 -20.86
CA ILE A 211 -8.54 1.42 -21.48
C ILE A 211 -7.82 2.41 -22.42
N VAL A 212 -6.77 3.06 -21.91
CA VAL A 212 -6.01 4.04 -22.69
C VAL A 212 -5.32 3.39 -23.89
N THR A 213 -4.67 2.23 -23.70
CA THR A 213 -4.03 1.51 -24.82
C THR A 213 -5.03 1.14 -25.91
N ALA A 214 -6.22 0.64 -25.52
CA ALA A 214 -7.26 0.29 -26.49
C ALA A 214 -7.74 1.51 -27.28
N ILE A 215 -7.98 2.64 -26.61
CA ILE A 215 -8.38 3.91 -27.27
C ILE A 215 -7.26 4.44 -28.16
N TYR A 216 -6.00 4.44 -27.69
CA TYR A 216 -4.83 4.90 -28.45
C TYR A 216 -4.63 4.08 -29.71
N CYS A 217 -4.63 2.74 -29.61
CA CYS A 217 -4.48 1.84 -30.75
C CYS A 217 -5.63 2.02 -31.78
N ALA A 218 -6.86 2.18 -31.30
CA ALA A 218 -8.01 2.45 -32.18
C ALA A 218 -7.88 3.80 -32.90
N ALA A 219 -7.41 4.84 -32.21
CA ALA A 219 -7.23 6.18 -32.79
C ALA A 219 -6.10 6.23 -33.82
N MET A 220 -5.01 5.49 -33.58
CA MET A 220 -3.86 5.42 -34.46
C MET A 220 -3.98 4.37 -35.59
N GLY A 221 -5.01 3.51 -35.53
CA GLY A 221 -5.21 2.41 -36.48
C GLY A 221 -4.15 1.31 -36.40
N ILE A 222 -3.49 1.16 -35.25
CA ILE A 222 -2.42 0.17 -35.01
C ILE A 222 -2.87 -0.90 -34.03
N SER A 223 -2.23 -2.06 -34.06
CA SER A 223 -2.43 -3.10 -33.04
C SER A 223 -1.43 -2.95 -31.91
N SER A 224 -1.83 -3.23 -30.67
CA SER A 224 -0.92 -3.28 -29.52
C SER A 224 0.17 -4.37 -29.64
N LYS A 225 0.10 -5.23 -30.66
CA LYS A 225 1.11 -6.24 -31.00
C LYS A 225 1.99 -5.83 -32.18
N SER A 226 1.73 -4.69 -32.81
CA SER A 226 2.53 -4.24 -33.95
C SER A 226 3.89 -3.73 -33.48
N PRO A 227 4.95 -3.87 -34.31
CA PRO A 227 6.28 -3.31 -34.00
C PRO A 227 6.29 -1.79 -33.84
N GLU A 228 5.28 -1.10 -34.40
CA GLU A 228 5.14 0.35 -34.34
C GLU A 228 4.56 0.85 -33.01
N PHE A 229 4.06 -0.05 -32.15
CA PHE A 229 3.47 0.29 -30.87
C PHE A 229 4.54 0.42 -29.80
N ASP A 230 4.78 1.63 -29.30
CA ASP A 230 5.54 1.87 -28.07
C ASP A 230 4.57 2.12 -26.90
N GLU A 231 4.62 1.29 -25.86
CA GLU A 231 3.76 1.46 -24.68
C GLU A 231 3.98 2.81 -23.99
N TYR A 232 5.19 3.37 -24.05
CA TYR A 232 5.52 4.65 -23.43
C TYR A 232 4.73 5.84 -24.00
N ASP A 233 4.29 5.77 -25.24
CA ASP A 233 3.45 6.80 -25.86
C ASP A 233 2.06 6.88 -25.20
N THR A 234 1.61 5.79 -24.57
CA THR A 234 0.33 5.75 -23.86
C THR A 234 0.41 6.32 -22.43
N PHE A 235 1.59 6.36 -21.81
CA PHE A 235 1.77 6.77 -20.41
C PHE A 235 1.25 8.17 -20.09
N PRO A 236 1.49 9.21 -20.90
CA PRO A 236 0.91 10.54 -20.66
C PRO A 236 -0.63 10.52 -20.55
N TYR A 237 -1.29 9.70 -21.34
CA TYR A 237 -2.74 9.58 -21.32
C TYR A 237 -3.27 8.78 -20.12
N VAL A 238 -2.52 7.77 -19.66
CA VAL A 238 -2.85 7.00 -18.45
C VAL A 238 -2.79 7.91 -17.21
N PHE A 239 -1.73 8.71 -17.10
CA PHE A 239 -1.59 9.66 -16.00
C PHE A 239 -2.60 10.80 -16.09
N LEU A 240 -2.93 11.27 -17.29
CA LEU A 240 -3.99 12.26 -17.51
C LEU A 240 -5.35 11.73 -17.04
N LEU A 241 -5.69 10.49 -17.34
CA LEU A 241 -6.92 9.86 -16.85
C LEU A 241 -6.96 9.84 -15.32
N GLY A 242 -5.86 9.44 -14.66
CA GLY A 242 -5.73 9.49 -13.21
C GLY A 242 -5.89 10.91 -12.65
N ALA A 243 -5.24 11.89 -13.28
CA ALA A 243 -5.33 13.31 -12.92
C ALA A 243 -6.77 13.85 -13.05
N VAL A 244 -7.50 13.48 -14.10
CA VAL A 244 -8.91 13.86 -14.29
C VAL A 244 -9.77 13.30 -13.15
N VAL A 245 -9.59 12.04 -12.77
CA VAL A 245 -10.34 11.44 -11.65
C VAL A 245 -9.98 12.10 -10.32
N MET A 246 -8.72 12.50 -10.11
CA MET A 246 -8.32 13.28 -8.92
C MET A 246 -9.05 14.61 -8.86
N ILE A 247 -9.17 15.33 -9.97
CA ILE A 247 -9.92 16.60 -10.06
C ILE A 247 -11.41 16.37 -9.83
N ILE A 248 -12.01 15.32 -10.42
CA ILE A 248 -13.41 14.96 -10.18
C ILE A 248 -13.66 14.69 -8.69
N GLY A 249 -12.78 13.90 -8.05
CA GLY A 249 -12.89 13.61 -6.61
C GLY A 249 -12.80 14.88 -5.76
N MET A 250 -11.89 15.80 -6.10
CA MET A 250 -11.80 17.12 -5.45
C MET A 250 -13.06 17.95 -5.65
N LEU A 251 -13.60 18.02 -6.88
CA LEU A 251 -14.84 18.76 -7.18
C LEU A 251 -16.04 18.19 -6.41
N VAL A 252 -16.16 16.88 -6.31
CA VAL A 252 -17.20 16.24 -5.48
C VAL A 252 -17.07 16.66 -4.02
N ILE A 253 -15.87 16.65 -3.45
CA ILE A 253 -15.66 17.12 -2.07
C ILE A 253 -15.97 18.61 -1.94
N LEU A 254 -15.55 19.42 -2.90
CA LEU A 254 -15.76 20.87 -2.86
C LEU A 254 -17.25 21.23 -2.88
N PHE A 255 -18.04 20.62 -3.76
CA PHE A 255 -19.43 21.02 -3.97
C PHE A 255 -20.45 20.26 -3.12
N PHE A 256 -20.20 19.00 -2.84
CA PHE A 256 -21.20 18.12 -2.22
C PHE A 256 -20.90 17.77 -0.75
N VAL A 257 -19.64 17.79 -0.30
CA VAL A 257 -19.31 17.47 1.08
C VAL A 257 -19.34 18.76 1.90
N LYS A 258 -20.14 18.80 2.95
CA LYS A 258 -20.25 19.95 3.86
C LYS A 258 -19.46 19.66 5.15
N GLU A 259 -18.36 20.35 5.35
CA GLU A 259 -17.63 20.38 6.62
C GLU A 259 -18.02 21.69 7.37
N PRO A 260 -18.33 21.63 8.67
CA PRO A 260 -18.70 22.84 9.44
C PRO A 260 -17.58 23.90 9.42
N ASP A 261 -17.98 25.19 9.41
CA ASP A 261 -17.01 26.30 9.49
C ASP A 261 -16.23 26.22 10.82
N SER A 262 -14.95 25.89 10.73
CA SER A 262 -14.09 25.66 11.89
C SER A 262 -13.77 26.93 12.66
N ARG A 263 -13.98 28.13 12.08
CA ARG A 263 -13.79 29.43 12.76
C ARG A 263 -14.91 29.72 13.75
N LEU A 264 -16.14 29.22 13.49
CA LEU A 264 -17.26 29.37 14.42
C LEU A 264 -17.04 28.53 15.68
N LYS A 265 -16.47 27.31 15.50
CA LYS A 265 -16.11 26.44 16.61
C LYS A 265 -15.02 27.05 17.48
N LEU A 266 -13.98 27.65 16.87
CA LEU A 266 -12.92 28.35 17.60
C LEU A 266 -13.46 29.49 18.48
N LYS A 267 -14.43 30.27 17.96
CA LYS A 267 -15.07 31.35 18.75
C LYS A 267 -15.85 30.82 19.94
N ALA A 268 -16.56 29.69 19.77
CA ALA A 268 -17.27 29.01 20.85
C ALA A 268 -16.28 28.43 21.89
N ASP A 269 -15.25 27.72 21.42
CA ASP A 269 -14.20 27.11 22.27
C ASP A 269 -13.40 28.19 23.05
N MET A 270 -13.17 29.37 22.48
CA MET A 270 -12.53 30.50 23.18
C MET A 270 -13.43 31.12 24.27
N ALA A 271 -14.75 31.05 24.11
CA ALA A 271 -15.70 31.50 25.13
C ALA A 271 -15.80 30.50 26.30
N GLU A 272 -15.66 29.17 26.02
CA GLU A 272 -15.68 28.11 27.04
C GLU A 272 -14.30 27.87 27.70
N ALA A 273 -13.21 28.30 27.07
CA ALA A 273 -11.84 28.00 27.50
C ALA A 273 -11.44 28.55 28.87
N ALA A 274 -12.17 29.50 29.44
CA ALA A 274 -11.96 29.99 30.78
C ALA A 274 -12.32 28.92 31.86
N ASP A 275 -13.35 28.12 31.58
CA ASP A 275 -13.85 27.06 32.52
C ASP A 275 -13.13 25.71 32.31
N GLU A 276 -12.65 25.47 31.10
CA GLU A 276 -12.04 24.20 30.69
C GLU A 276 -10.54 24.05 31.10
N LYS A 277 -9.87 25.19 31.41
CA LYS A 277 -8.44 25.16 31.80
C LYS A 277 -8.18 24.39 33.09
N ALA A 278 -9.14 24.42 34.02
CA ALA A 278 -9.11 23.64 35.25
C ALA A 278 -9.38 22.15 35.00
N LYS A 279 -10.37 21.83 34.12
CA LYS A 279 -10.68 20.44 33.73
C LYS A 279 -9.56 19.78 32.94
N ARG A 280 -8.92 20.50 31.99
CA ARG A 280 -7.76 20.00 31.24
C ARG A 280 -6.52 19.71 32.06
N LYS A 281 -6.33 20.44 33.19
CA LYS A 281 -5.21 20.17 34.10
C LYS A 281 -5.42 18.85 34.85
N ALA A 282 -6.63 18.63 35.37
CA ALA A 282 -7.01 17.39 36.03
C ALA A 282 -6.98 16.18 35.07
N GLU A 283 -7.45 16.36 33.81
CA GLU A 283 -7.43 15.33 32.78
C GLU A 283 -6.00 15.01 32.29
N LYS A 284 -5.09 15.99 32.24
CA LYS A 284 -3.67 15.76 31.97
C LYS A 284 -2.95 15.02 33.09
N GLU A 285 -3.28 15.32 34.33
CA GLU A 285 -2.74 14.63 35.51
C GLU A 285 -3.29 13.18 35.59
N ALA A 286 -4.57 12.97 35.30
CA ALA A 286 -5.17 11.63 35.19
C ALA A 286 -4.54 10.82 34.03
N LYS A 287 -4.39 11.39 32.85
CA LYS A 287 -3.68 10.76 31.71
C LYS A 287 -2.20 10.50 32.00
N LYS A 288 -1.55 11.33 32.81
CA LYS A 288 -0.16 11.13 33.22
C LYS A 288 -0.04 9.97 34.23
N ALA A 289 -0.93 9.92 35.20
CA ALA A 289 -1.02 8.82 36.17
C ALA A 289 -1.38 7.47 35.51
N GLU A 290 -2.31 7.50 34.53
CA GLU A 290 -2.67 6.35 33.71
C GLU A 290 -1.47 5.89 32.84
N LYS A 291 -0.73 6.82 32.23
CA LYS A 291 0.48 6.54 31.46
C LYS A 291 1.62 5.99 32.30
N GLU A 292 1.72 6.38 33.58
CA GLU A 292 2.68 5.82 34.54
C GLU A 292 2.24 4.42 35.03
N ARG A 293 0.95 4.19 35.24
CA ARG A 293 0.38 2.84 35.49
C ARG A 293 0.64 1.91 34.30
N MET A 294 0.40 2.36 33.06
CA MET A 294 0.65 1.59 31.83
C MET A 294 2.15 1.30 31.62
N LYS A 295 3.07 2.18 32.11
CA LYS A 295 4.52 1.92 32.10
C LYS A 295 4.95 0.87 33.14
N ALA A 296 4.25 0.76 34.24
CA ALA A 296 4.58 -0.18 35.32
C ALA A 296 4.21 -1.63 34.99
N GLU A 297 3.25 -1.85 34.11
CA GLU A 297 2.82 -3.18 33.69
C GLU A 297 3.70 -3.68 32.53
N LYS A 298 4.87 -4.20 32.88
CA LYS A 298 5.79 -4.83 31.92
C LYS A 298 5.20 -6.16 31.44
N LEU A 299 5.24 -6.40 30.13
CA LEU A 299 4.98 -7.72 29.56
C LEU A 299 5.87 -8.77 30.20
N ASN A 300 5.32 -9.93 30.45
CA ASN A 300 6.09 -11.11 30.85
C ASN A 300 7.17 -11.40 29.77
N PRO A 301 8.34 -11.95 30.16
CA PRO A 301 9.39 -12.24 29.18
C PRO A 301 8.93 -13.11 28.01
N GLY A 302 7.98 -14.02 28.22
CA GLY A 302 7.37 -14.86 27.18
C GLY A 302 6.51 -14.07 26.20
N GLU A 303 5.66 -13.16 26.69
CA GLU A 303 4.82 -12.28 25.86
C GLU A 303 5.67 -11.30 25.06
N ARG A 304 6.70 -10.72 25.69
CA ARG A 304 7.66 -9.84 25.01
C ARG A 304 8.37 -10.57 23.87
N ARG A 305 8.79 -11.81 24.10
CA ARG A 305 9.39 -12.66 23.06
C ARG A 305 8.41 -12.91 21.94
N SER A 306 7.16 -13.29 22.24
CA SER A 306 6.10 -13.50 21.25
C SER A 306 5.83 -12.24 20.43
N LEU A 307 5.79 -11.06 21.06
CA LEU A 307 5.60 -9.79 20.37
C LEU A 307 6.75 -9.49 19.41
N VAL A 308 8.00 -9.60 19.85
CA VAL A 308 9.16 -9.33 18.99
C VAL A 308 9.17 -10.26 17.77
N PHE A 309 8.96 -11.56 17.98
CA PHE A 309 8.92 -12.51 16.87
C PHE A 309 7.71 -12.28 15.95
N MET A 310 6.57 -11.84 16.48
CA MET A 310 5.42 -11.47 15.68
C MET A 310 5.71 -10.24 14.80
N LEU A 311 6.34 -9.20 15.37
CA LEU A 311 6.71 -8.00 14.60
C LEU A 311 7.79 -8.30 13.53
N MET A 312 8.76 -9.17 13.84
CA MET A 312 9.73 -9.66 12.86
C MET A 312 9.03 -10.48 11.75
N GLY A 313 8.08 -11.34 12.11
CA GLY A 313 7.28 -12.09 11.15
C GLY A 313 6.50 -11.16 10.22
N LEU A 314 5.89 -10.09 10.76
CA LEU A 314 5.23 -9.05 9.97
C LEU A 314 6.21 -8.34 9.02
N PHE A 315 7.38 -7.97 9.52
CA PHE A 315 8.40 -7.33 8.68
C PHE A 315 8.73 -8.21 7.46
N PHE A 316 9.05 -9.49 7.66
CA PHE A 316 9.35 -10.40 6.54
C PHE A 316 8.14 -10.64 5.62
N LEU A 317 6.93 -10.77 6.19
CA LEU A 317 5.70 -10.87 5.40
C LEU A 317 5.57 -9.69 4.43
N PHE A 318 5.66 -8.48 4.98
CA PHE A 318 5.54 -7.26 4.17
C PHE A 318 6.72 -7.06 3.23
N CYS A 319 7.91 -7.58 3.54
CA CYS A 319 9.01 -7.64 2.59
C CYS A 319 8.65 -8.45 1.33
N GLY A 320 8.02 -9.60 1.48
CA GLY A 320 7.56 -10.39 0.32
C GLY A 320 6.47 -9.70 -0.47
N THR A 321 5.40 -9.22 0.19
CA THR A 321 4.24 -8.64 -0.51
C THR A 321 4.56 -7.29 -1.18
N ASN A 322 5.38 -6.44 -0.55
CA ASN A 322 5.77 -5.15 -1.13
C ASN A 322 6.70 -5.32 -2.33
N ALA A 323 7.59 -6.34 -2.34
CA ALA A 323 8.43 -6.63 -3.50
C ALA A 323 7.57 -6.94 -4.74
N ILE A 324 6.50 -7.73 -4.58
CA ILE A 324 5.56 -8.02 -5.65
C ILE A 324 4.90 -6.73 -6.13
N SER A 325 4.35 -5.93 -5.23
CA SER A 325 3.65 -4.69 -5.60
C SER A 325 4.53 -3.72 -6.37
N THR A 326 5.80 -3.58 -5.97
CA THR A 326 6.73 -2.61 -6.58
C THR A 326 7.32 -3.11 -7.90
N PHE A 327 7.70 -4.40 -7.99
CA PHE A 327 8.53 -4.89 -9.09
C PHE A 327 7.80 -5.84 -10.05
N PHE A 328 6.53 -6.19 -9.81
CA PHE A 328 5.79 -7.12 -10.66
C PHE A 328 5.66 -6.63 -12.11
N ALA A 329 5.50 -5.32 -12.34
CA ALA A 329 5.42 -4.77 -13.68
C ALA A 329 6.71 -4.97 -14.48
N LEU A 330 7.88 -4.84 -13.81
CA LEU A 330 9.18 -5.10 -14.42
C LEU A 330 9.42 -6.60 -14.66
N PHE A 331 9.04 -7.45 -13.70
CA PHE A 331 9.03 -8.90 -13.88
C PHE A 331 8.15 -9.32 -15.08
N ALA A 332 6.94 -8.79 -15.17
CA ALA A 332 6.04 -9.11 -16.26
C ALA A 332 6.58 -8.64 -17.62
N ALA A 333 7.30 -7.53 -17.64
CA ALA A 333 7.94 -7.04 -18.87
C ALA A 333 9.13 -7.91 -19.28
N GLU A 334 10.00 -8.29 -18.34
CA GLU A 334 11.23 -9.04 -18.60
C GLU A 334 10.91 -10.53 -18.89
N ILE A 335 10.15 -11.18 -18.02
CA ILE A 335 9.97 -12.65 -18.06
C ILE A 335 8.72 -13.06 -18.85
N LEU A 336 7.63 -12.30 -18.73
CA LEU A 336 6.38 -12.65 -19.39
C LEU A 336 6.18 -11.92 -20.72
N HIS A 337 7.09 -11.00 -21.09
CA HIS A 337 7.00 -10.14 -22.29
C HIS A 337 5.64 -9.43 -22.39
N LYS A 338 5.16 -8.90 -21.26
CA LYS A 338 3.89 -8.19 -21.14
C LYS A 338 4.09 -6.69 -21.02
N THR A 339 3.17 -5.93 -21.62
CA THR A 339 3.13 -4.47 -21.42
C THR A 339 2.73 -4.13 -19.97
N THR A 340 3.03 -2.90 -19.55
CA THR A 340 2.63 -2.41 -18.21
C THR A 340 1.11 -2.52 -18.01
N ALA A 341 0.32 -2.22 -19.05
CA ALA A 341 -1.13 -2.35 -19.02
C ALA A 341 -1.59 -3.81 -18.79
N GLN A 342 -0.93 -4.78 -19.40
CA GLN A 342 -1.22 -6.21 -19.17
C GLN A 342 -0.80 -6.67 -17.77
N ALA A 343 0.34 -6.19 -17.27
CA ALA A 343 0.80 -6.47 -15.92
C ALA A 343 -0.19 -5.94 -14.86
N THR A 344 -0.76 -4.75 -15.06
CA THR A 344 -1.76 -4.19 -14.14
C THR A 344 -3.06 -4.98 -14.13
N ILE A 345 -3.49 -5.57 -15.24
CA ILE A 345 -4.63 -6.52 -15.26
C ILE A 345 -4.30 -7.76 -14.42
N MET A 346 -3.09 -8.29 -14.53
CA MET A 346 -2.68 -9.46 -13.74
C MET A 346 -2.70 -9.15 -12.24
N THR A 347 -2.21 -7.98 -11.82
CA THR A 347 -2.30 -7.55 -10.41
C THR A 347 -3.73 -7.27 -9.97
N THR A 348 -4.64 -6.92 -10.87
CA THR A 348 -6.07 -6.81 -10.57
C THR A 348 -6.67 -8.16 -10.17
N ALA A 349 -6.26 -9.27 -10.79
CA ALA A 349 -6.70 -10.60 -10.38
C ALA A 349 -6.29 -10.93 -8.94
N PHE A 350 -5.06 -10.56 -8.55
CA PHE A 350 -4.60 -10.67 -7.16
C PHE A 350 -5.46 -9.82 -6.20
N ALA A 351 -5.72 -8.56 -6.54
CA ALA A 351 -6.53 -7.65 -5.72
C ALA A 351 -7.99 -8.12 -5.58
N ALA A 352 -8.59 -8.61 -6.67
CA ALA A 352 -9.95 -9.15 -6.67
C ALA A 352 -10.05 -10.42 -5.79
N ALA A 353 -9.09 -11.34 -5.92
CA ALA A 353 -9.02 -12.53 -5.08
C ALA A 353 -8.85 -12.18 -3.60
N SER A 354 -8.01 -11.18 -3.29
CA SER A 354 -7.86 -10.63 -1.93
C SER A 354 -9.19 -10.11 -1.39
N ALA A 355 -9.89 -9.30 -2.16
CA ALA A 355 -11.18 -8.73 -1.73
C ALA A 355 -12.23 -9.80 -1.45
N LEU A 356 -12.35 -10.81 -2.31
CA LEU A 356 -13.28 -11.92 -2.13
C LEU A 356 -12.92 -12.79 -0.92
N ALA A 357 -11.64 -12.95 -0.62
CA ALA A 357 -11.16 -13.74 0.51
C ALA A 357 -11.30 -13.05 1.88
N ALA A 358 -11.62 -11.76 1.92
CA ALA A 358 -11.63 -10.97 3.17
C ALA A 358 -12.62 -11.51 4.21
N LEU A 359 -13.85 -11.84 3.81
CA LEU A 359 -14.87 -12.39 4.71
C LEU A 359 -14.51 -13.82 5.17
N PRO A 360 -14.16 -14.77 4.28
CA PRO A 360 -13.68 -16.08 4.68
C PRO A 360 -12.47 -16.03 5.60
N ALA A 361 -11.53 -15.11 5.36
CA ALA A 361 -10.31 -14.95 6.17
C ALA A 361 -10.62 -14.58 7.63
N GLY A 362 -11.52 -13.63 7.85
CA GLY A 362 -11.95 -13.24 9.20
C GLY A 362 -12.72 -14.35 9.91
N TRP A 363 -13.60 -15.05 9.19
CA TRP A 363 -14.35 -16.19 9.74
C TRP A 363 -13.43 -17.35 10.12
N LEU A 364 -12.50 -17.72 9.23
CA LEU A 364 -11.56 -18.81 9.50
C LEU A 364 -10.63 -18.49 10.68
N GLY A 365 -10.16 -17.23 10.78
CA GLY A 365 -9.35 -16.79 11.90
C GLY A 365 -10.04 -16.91 13.26
N LYS A 366 -11.37 -16.73 13.30
CA LYS A 366 -12.15 -16.97 14.52
C LYS A 366 -12.37 -18.46 14.79
N LYS A 367 -12.55 -19.28 13.76
CA LYS A 367 -12.90 -20.70 13.90
C LYS A 367 -11.71 -21.57 14.27
N ILE A 368 -10.57 -21.46 13.58
CA ILE A 368 -9.41 -22.35 13.77
C ILE A 368 -8.24 -21.69 14.52
N GLY A 369 -8.37 -20.38 14.81
CA GLY A 369 -7.35 -19.56 15.43
C GLY A 369 -6.59 -18.70 14.41
N ARG A 370 -6.21 -17.47 14.82
CA ARG A 370 -5.59 -16.49 13.94
C ARG A 370 -4.19 -16.91 13.50
N LYS A 371 -3.38 -17.43 14.42
CA LYS A 371 -2.03 -17.92 14.13
C LYS A 371 -2.04 -19.02 13.06
N LYS A 372 -2.94 -20.01 13.21
CA LYS A 372 -3.06 -21.12 12.24
C LYS A 372 -3.50 -20.62 10.86
N THR A 373 -4.43 -19.65 10.81
CA THR A 373 -4.90 -19.05 9.57
C THR A 373 -3.77 -18.29 8.86
N ILE A 374 -2.96 -17.52 9.60
CA ILE A 374 -1.79 -16.82 9.07
C ILE A 374 -0.76 -17.82 8.52
N LEU A 375 -0.41 -18.85 9.28
CA LEU A 375 0.56 -19.87 8.86
C LEU A 375 0.06 -20.63 7.62
N GLY A 376 -1.23 -21.00 7.59
CA GLY A 376 -1.86 -21.64 6.42
C GLY A 376 -1.81 -20.74 5.18
N GLY A 377 -2.12 -19.44 5.32
CA GLY A 377 -2.02 -18.48 4.24
C GLY A 377 -0.58 -18.33 3.72
N LEU A 378 0.41 -18.19 4.61
CA LEU A 378 1.81 -18.12 4.24
C LEU A 378 2.29 -19.38 3.50
N PHE A 379 1.90 -20.54 3.99
CA PHE A 379 2.26 -21.83 3.37
C PHE A 379 1.67 -21.96 1.95
N ILE A 380 0.39 -21.61 1.77
CA ILE A 380 -0.26 -21.59 0.45
C ILE A 380 0.44 -20.61 -0.49
N PHE A 381 0.84 -19.44 0.02
CA PHE A 381 1.55 -18.44 -0.77
C PHE A 381 2.92 -18.97 -1.25
N VAL A 382 3.70 -19.57 -0.36
CA VAL A 382 4.99 -20.20 -0.71
C VAL A 382 4.81 -21.29 -1.76
N LEU A 383 3.82 -22.17 -1.59
CA LEU A 383 3.55 -23.25 -2.56
C LEU A 383 3.16 -22.70 -3.94
N ALA A 384 2.29 -21.71 -4.00
CA ALA A 384 1.85 -21.12 -5.27
C ALA A 384 3.01 -20.49 -6.05
N PHE A 385 3.89 -19.77 -5.36
CA PHE A 385 5.07 -19.15 -5.97
C PHE A 385 6.13 -20.17 -6.35
N ALA A 386 6.36 -21.17 -5.51
CA ALA A 386 7.30 -22.24 -5.81
C ALA A 386 6.83 -23.09 -7.02
N ALA A 387 5.53 -23.37 -7.13
CA ALA A 387 4.98 -24.10 -8.26
C ALA A 387 5.22 -23.39 -9.60
N TYR A 388 4.99 -22.06 -9.64
CA TYR A 388 5.33 -21.25 -10.82
C TYR A 388 6.82 -21.33 -11.14
N LEU A 389 7.67 -21.08 -10.14
CA LEU A 389 9.12 -21.05 -10.32
C LEU A 389 9.66 -22.39 -10.85
N ILE A 390 9.24 -23.52 -10.27
CA ILE A 390 9.67 -24.85 -10.69
C ILE A 390 9.29 -25.13 -12.14
N THR A 391 8.05 -24.83 -12.53
CA THR A 391 7.59 -25.07 -13.91
C THR A 391 8.25 -24.15 -14.93
N HIS A 392 8.58 -22.92 -14.52
CA HIS A 392 9.33 -21.99 -15.36
C HIS A 392 10.78 -22.51 -15.59
N ILE A 393 11.47 -22.93 -14.52
CA ILE A 393 12.83 -23.50 -14.62
C ILE A 393 12.89 -24.80 -15.45
N LEU A 394 11.82 -25.60 -15.37
CA LEU A 394 11.71 -26.83 -16.15
C LEU A 394 11.38 -26.59 -17.65
N GLY A 395 11.16 -25.34 -18.06
CA GLY A 395 10.84 -24.97 -19.44
C GLY A 395 9.47 -25.44 -19.89
N ILE A 396 8.50 -25.62 -18.97
CA ILE A 396 7.14 -26.04 -19.29
C ILE A 396 6.28 -24.78 -19.51
N ASP A 397 6.48 -24.07 -20.63
CA ASP A 397 5.93 -22.74 -20.87
C ASP A 397 4.41 -22.65 -20.77
N ALA A 398 3.70 -23.62 -21.33
CA ALA A 398 2.23 -23.64 -21.28
C ALA A 398 1.71 -23.74 -19.83
N LEU A 399 2.40 -24.52 -18.98
CA LEU A 399 2.02 -24.70 -17.59
C LEU A 399 2.44 -23.51 -16.74
N SER A 400 3.64 -22.97 -16.95
CA SER A 400 4.12 -21.77 -16.25
C SER A 400 3.24 -20.56 -16.55
N GLY A 401 2.81 -20.37 -17.81
CA GLY A 401 1.87 -19.33 -18.22
C GLY A 401 0.49 -19.44 -17.56
N ALA A 402 0.01 -20.65 -17.24
CA ALA A 402 -1.21 -20.84 -16.47
C ALA A 402 -0.98 -20.66 -14.97
N LEU A 403 0.14 -21.17 -14.44
CA LEU A 403 0.44 -21.14 -13.00
C LEU A 403 0.74 -19.74 -12.48
N ILE A 404 1.21 -18.80 -13.30
CA ILE A 404 1.35 -17.41 -12.87
C ILE A 404 -0.01 -16.80 -12.47
N TRP A 405 -1.08 -17.09 -13.23
CA TRP A 405 -2.42 -16.63 -12.90
C TRP A 405 -2.95 -17.30 -11.62
N VAL A 406 -2.71 -18.61 -11.48
CA VAL A 406 -3.04 -19.35 -10.25
C VAL A 406 -2.29 -18.78 -9.06
N ALA A 407 -0.99 -18.51 -9.20
CA ALA A 407 -0.18 -17.91 -8.14
C ALA A 407 -0.68 -16.52 -7.71
N LEU A 408 -1.14 -15.71 -8.66
CA LEU A 408 -1.71 -14.39 -8.36
C LEU A 408 -3.07 -14.52 -7.65
N ILE A 409 -3.96 -15.36 -8.13
CA ILE A 409 -5.30 -15.54 -7.54
C ILE A 409 -5.18 -16.18 -6.14
N VAL A 410 -4.46 -17.28 -6.04
CA VAL A 410 -4.27 -18.01 -4.78
C VAL A 410 -3.44 -17.17 -3.79
N GLY A 411 -2.39 -16.50 -4.28
CA GLY A 411 -1.59 -15.57 -3.50
C GLY A 411 -2.39 -14.38 -2.98
N GLY A 412 -3.29 -13.82 -3.80
CA GLY A 412 -4.21 -12.76 -3.38
C GLY A 412 -5.14 -13.19 -2.26
N ALA A 413 -5.76 -14.37 -2.39
CA ALA A 413 -6.58 -14.94 -1.33
C ALA A 413 -5.76 -15.21 -0.05
N ALA A 414 -4.60 -15.83 -0.18
CA ALA A 414 -3.68 -16.11 0.92
C ALA A 414 -3.24 -14.83 1.63
N ASN A 415 -2.92 -13.76 0.89
CA ASN A 415 -2.58 -12.45 1.45
C ASN A 415 -3.67 -11.92 2.38
N MET A 416 -4.94 -12.12 2.05
CA MET A 416 -6.05 -11.68 2.89
C MET A 416 -6.22 -12.55 4.14
N PHE A 417 -6.02 -13.88 4.03
CA PHE A 417 -5.98 -14.79 5.22
C PHE A 417 -4.93 -14.35 6.23
N ILE A 418 -3.83 -13.78 5.76
CA ILE A 418 -2.74 -13.29 6.59
C ILE A 418 -3.10 -11.91 7.16
N THR A 419 -3.33 -10.91 6.33
CA THR A 419 -3.42 -9.50 6.71
C THR A 419 -4.59 -9.19 7.63
N VAL A 420 -5.76 -9.81 7.43
CA VAL A 420 -6.95 -9.64 8.31
C VAL A 420 -6.68 -10.14 9.72
N ASN A 421 -5.83 -11.15 9.89
CA ASN A 421 -5.59 -11.79 11.18
C ASN A 421 -4.35 -11.26 11.91
N THR A 422 -3.44 -10.53 11.25
CA THR A 422 -2.16 -10.09 11.83
C THR A 422 -2.32 -8.99 12.88
N LEU A 423 -3.05 -7.91 12.57
CA LEU A 423 -3.24 -6.83 13.54
C LEU A 423 -3.98 -7.30 14.81
N PRO A 424 -5.10 -8.03 14.70
CA PRO A 424 -5.76 -8.56 15.89
C PRO A 424 -4.85 -9.47 16.73
N LEU A 425 -4.00 -10.31 16.12
CA LEU A 425 -3.07 -11.16 16.85
C LEU A 425 -2.03 -10.34 17.65
N VAL A 426 -1.51 -9.26 17.05
CA VAL A 426 -0.59 -8.34 17.75
C VAL A 426 -1.27 -7.67 18.95
N LEU A 427 -2.53 -7.24 18.79
CA LEU A 427 -3.29 -6.59 19.86
C LEU A 427 -3.60 -7.55 21.02
N GLU A 428 -3.88 -8.82 20.72
CA GLU A 428 -4.14 -9.85 21.75
C GLU A 428 -2.89 -10.21 22.55
N ILE A 429 -1.70 -10.20 21.95
CA ILE A 429 -0.43 -10.36 22.69
C ILE A 429 -0.24 -9.21 23.69
N GLY A 430 -0.66 -8.01 23.33
CA GLY A 430 -0.46 -6.79 24.12
C GLY A 430 -1.47 -6.54 25.21
N GLY A 431 -2.60 -7.24 25.20
CA GLY A 431 -3.74 -7.00 26.08
C GLY A 431 -4.61 -5.81 25.68
N ILE A 432 -5.85 -5.79 26.17
CA ILE A 432 -6.91 -4.87 25.75
C ILE A 432 -6.60 -3.40 26.13
N ASP A 433 -5.81 -3.19 27.18
CA ASP A 433 -5.58 -1.84 27.74
C ASP A 433 -4.55 -0.99 26.97
N LYS A 434 -3.77 -1.60 26.06
CA LYS A 434 -2.67 -0.93 25.33
C LYS A 434 -2.83 -0.95 23.82
N VAL A 435 -4.07 -0.97 23.30
CA VAL A 435 -4.39 -1.08 21.87
C VAL A 435 -3.61 -0.06 21.02
N GLY A 436 -3.53 1.21 21.44
CA GLY A 436 -2.81 2.25 20.69
C GLY A 436 -1.31 1.98 20.56
N THR A 437 -0.66 1.49 21.62
CA THR A 437 0.79 1.18 21.62
C THR A 437 1.11 0.02 20.66
N TYR A 438 0.32 -1.05 20.73
CA TYR A 438 0.54 -2.24 19.89
C TYR A 438 0.15 -2.02 18.45
N THR A 439 -0.87 -1.21 18.17
CA THR A 439 -1.15 -0.69 16.83
C THR A 439 0.03 0.11 16.29
N GLY A 440 0.66 0.95 17.12
CA GLY A 440 1.87 1.67 16.78
C GLY A 440 3.03 0.74 16.40
N TYR A 441 3.29 -0.32 17.19
CA TYR A 441 4.32 -1.31 16.87
C TYR A 441 4.02 -2.07 15.58
N TYR A 442 2.75 -2.44 15.34
CA TYR A 442 2.31 -3.06 14.09
C TYR A 442 2.65 -2.18 12.89
N TYR A 443 2.24 -0.91 12.92
CA TYR A 443 2.53 0.02 11.82
C TYR A 443 4.03 0.32 11.69
N THR A 444 4.78 0.36 12.78
CA THR A 444 6.24 0.52 12.70
C THR A 444 6.87 -0.64 11.95
N ALA A 445 6.49 -1.88 12.23
CA ALA A 445 7.01 -3.06 11.54
C ALA A 445 6.63 -3.04 10.04
N THR A 446 5.36 -2.73 9.72
CA THR A 446 4.89 -2.71 8.33
C THR A 446 5.52 -1.59 7.51
N PHE A 447 5.63 -0.38 8.04
CA PHE A 447 6.28 0.75 7.36
C PHE A 447 7.79 0.53 7.22
N SER A 448 8.45 -0.05 8.22
CA SER A 448 9.86 -0.42 8.11
C SER A 448 10.09 -1.40 6.95
N ALA A 449 9.20 -2.38 6.76
CA ALA A 449 9.26 -3.28 5.62
C ALA A 449 9.00 -2.56 4.30
N GLN A 450 8.01 -1.65 4.22
CA GLN A 450 7.73 -0.87 3.01
C GLN A 450 8.93 -0.02 2.57
N ILE A 451 9.65 0.56 3.53
CA ILE A 451 10.88 1.33 3.25
C ILE A 451 12.04 0.41 2.84
N ALA A 452 12.25 -0.68 3.56
CA ALA A 452 13.39 -1.57 3.36
C ALA A 452 13.27 -2.44 2.09
N THR A 453 12.07 -2.90 1.76
CA THR A 453 11.85 -3.89 0.69
C THR A 453 12.33 -3.46 -0.68
N PRO A 454 11.98 -2.26 -1.20
CA PRO A 454 12.42 -1.87 -2.53
C PRO A 454 13.95 -1.80 -2.65
N ILE A 455 14.63 -1.39 -1.59
CA ILE A 455 16.10 -1.32 -1.53
C ILE A 455 16.70 -2.73 -1.47
N ILE A 456 16.22 -3.57 -0.54
CA ILE A 456 16.75 -4.95 -0.37
C ILE A 456 16.52 -5.75 -1.64
N TYR A 457 15.32 -5.71 -2.21
CA TYR A 457 15.06 -6.44 -3.44
C TYR A 457 15.81 -5.85 -4.64
N GLY A 458 15.98 -4.54 -4.71
CA GLY A 458 16.81 -3.88 -5.72
C GLY A 458 18.26 -4.40 -5.69
N ILE A 459 18.84 -4.62 -4.50
CA ILE A 459 20.15 -5.26 -4.31
C ILE A 459 20.11 -6.71 -4.80
N VAL A 460 19.10 -7.49 -4.42
CA VAL A 460 18.96 -8.90 -4.87
C VAL A 460 18.90 -8.95 -6.39
N ARG A 461 18.05 -8.14 -7.03
CA ARG A 461 17.92 -8.09 -8.49
C ARG A 461 19.22 -7.63 -9.16
N MET A 462 19.93 -6.69 -8.57
CA MET A 462 21.22 -6.20 -9.08
C MET A 462 22.24 -7.36 -9.23
N PHE A 463 22.32 -8.24 -8.24
CA PHE A 463 23.26 -9.36 -8.26
C PHE A 463 22.76 -10.61 -9.00
N THR A 464 21.43 -10.83 -9.05
CA THR A 464 20.89 -12.00 -9.74
C THR A 464 20.73 -11.82 -11.25
N GLY A 465 20.76 -10.59 -11.75
CA GLY A 465 20.63 -10.29 -13.17
C GLY A 465 19.21 -10.40 -13.74
N THR A 466 18.23 -10.92 -13.01
CA THR A 466 16.85 -11.17 -13.51
C THR A 466 15.77 -10.83 -12.51
N TYR A 467 14.60 -10.33 -13.00
CA TYR A 467 13.40 -10.14 -12.16
C TYR A 467 12.70 -11.46 -11.80
N LEU A 468 13.09 -12.61 -12.41
CA LEU A 468 12.67 -13.93 -11.93
C LEU A 468 13.04 -14.14 -10.45
N SER A 469 14.09 -13.46 -9.98
CA SER A 469 14.51 -13.44 -8.58
C SER A 469 13.39 -13.03 -7.59
N LEU A 470 12.32 -12.39 -8.04
CA LEU A 470 11.14 -12.09 -7.25
C LEU A 470 10.50 -13.38 -6.69
N PHE A 471 10.49 -14.44 -7.51
CA PHE A 471 9.94 -15.74 -7.14
C PHE A 471 10.88 -16.61 -6.29
N TYR A 472 12.11 -16.18 -6.05
CA TYR A 472 12.99 -16.73 -5.00
C TYR A 472 12.89 -15.89 -3.72
N TYR A 473 12.92 -14.56 -3.86
CA TYR A 473 12.93 -13.62 -2.74
C TYR A 473 11.64 -13.71 -1.90
N CYS A 474 10.48 -13.69 -2.55
CA CYS A 474 9.20 -13.69 -1.83
C CYS A 474 8.97 -14.98 -1.02
N PRO A 475 9.14 -16.20 -1.55
CA PRO A 475 9.07 -17.42 -0.74
C PRO A 475 10.07 -17.45 0.42
N ILE A 476 11.30 -16.98 0.23
CA ILE A 476 12.29 -16.90 1.32
C ILE A 476 11.77 -15.96 2.42
N ALA A 477 11.28 -14.78 2.07
CA ALA A 477 10.71 -13.83 3.03
C ALA A 477 9.51 -14.45 3.77
N PHE A 478 8.61 -15.15 3.07
CA PHE A 478 7.46 -15.83 3.69
C PHE A 478 7.88 -16.99 4.59
N ILE A 479 8.90 -17.75 4.24
CA ILE A 479 9.46 -18.82 5.09
C ILE A 479 10.05 -18.21 6.37
N LEU A 480 10.79 -17.10 6.27
CA LEU A 480 11.30 -16.39 7.43
C LEU A 480 10.16 -15.87 8.31
N SER A 481 9.09 -15.38 7.72
CA SER A 481 7.86 -15.01 8.43
C SER A 481 7.24 -16.21 9.15
N ILE A 482 7.11 -17.36 8.49
CA ILE A 482 6.61 -18.62 9.10
C ILE A 482 7.47 -18.99 10.31
N LEU A 483 8.79 -19.01 10.17
CA LEU A 483 9.71 -19.35 11.25
C LEU A 483 9.54 -18.41 12.46
N CYS A 484 9.40 -17.11 12.22
CA CYS A 484 9.14 -16.14 13.28
C CYS A 484 7.78 -16.39 13.97
N ILE A 485 6.71 -16.59 13.20
CA ILE A 485 5.36 -16.77 13.73
C ILE A 485 5.21 -18.10 14.48
N LEU A 486 5.94 -19.14 14.11
CA LEU A 486 5.94 -20.41 14.84
C LEU A 486 6.42 -20.26 16.30
N VAL A 487 7.35 -19.35 16.56
CA VAL A 487 7.88 -19.04 17.89
C VAL A 487 6.85 -18.32 18.77
N VAL A 488 5.86 -17.64 18.18
CA VAL A 488 4.81 -16.92 18.90
C VAL A 488 3.92 -17.90 19.66
N LYS A 489 3.86 -17.80 20.99
CA LYS A 489 3.08 -18.70 21.87
C LYS A 489 1.90 -18.00 22.55
N HIS A 490 1.85 -16.67 22.52
CA HIS A 490 0.84 -15.85 23.21
C HIS A 490 0.01 -15.09 22.19
N GLY A 491 -1.20 -14.66 22.60
CA GLY A 491 -2.07 -13.81 21.79
C GLY A 491 -3.08 -14.56 20.92
N GLU A 492 -3.24 -15.86 21.09
CA GLU A 492 -4.30 -16.60 20.42
C GLU A 492 -5.55 -16.58 21.31
N ALA A 493 -6.62 -15.90 20.88
CA ALA A 493 -7.93 -16.02 21.51
C ALA A 493 -8.37 -17.48 21.45
N ILE A 494 -8.99 -17.97 22.54
CA ILE A 494 -9.51 -19.34 22.57
C ILE A 494 -10.52 -19.49 21.42
N PRO A 495 -10.37 -20.46 20.52
CA PRO A 495 -11.31 -20.66 19.42
C PRO A 495 -12.74 -20.81 19.95
N GLN A 496 -13.70 -20.21 19.25
CA GLN A 496 -15.10 -20.21 19.67
C GLN A 496 -15.64 -21.64 19.88
N GLU A 497 -15.19 -22.61 19.07
CA GLU A 497 -15.53 -24.02 19.21
C GLU A 497 -15.12 -24.63 20.57
N ILE A 498 -14.03 -24.16 21.16
CA ILE A 498 -13.58 -24.61 22.49
C ILE A 498 -14.44 -23.95 23.57
N ILE A 499 -14.76 -22.66 23.40
CA ILE A 499 -15.63 -21.94 24.34
C ILE A 499 -17.03 -22.57 24.34
N ASP A 500 -17.56 -22.93 23.19
CA ASP A 500 -18.88 -23.52 23.04
C ASP A 500 -18.91 -24.94 23.65
N LYS A 501 -17.86 -25.76 23.43
CA LYS A 501 -17.72 -27.06 24.11
C LYS A 501 -17.64 -26.98 25.63
N VAL A 502 -16.84 -26.01 26.16
CA VAL A 502 -16.74 -25.80 27.60
C VAL A 502 -18.05 -25.29 28.21
N LYS A 503 -18.87 -24.57 27.42
CA LYS A 503 -20.23 -24.19 27.86
C LYS A 503 -21.18 -25.36 27.85
N GLU A 504 -21.17 -26.19 26.82
CA GLU A 504 -21.96 -27.43 26.74
C GLU A 504 -21.60 -28.40 27.88
N GLU A 505 -20.30 -28.59 28.20
CA GLU A 505 -19.83 -29.41 29.31
C GLU A 505 -20.17 -28.85 30.72
N ASN A 506 -20.47 -27.55 30.85
CA ASN A 506 -20.86 -26.96 32.13
C ASN A 506 -22.38 -26.78 32.28
N GLU A 507 -23.17 -27.06 31.24
CA GLU A 507 -24.63 -27.06 31.27
C GLU A 507 -25.24 -28.47 31.52
N ASP A 508 -24.42 -29.55 31.41
CA ASP A 508 -24.71 -30.92 31.82
C ASP A 508 -24.25 -31.19 33.27
#